data_bd2ce82fb9ff68886d5b5febb07ac9a1
#
_entry.id   bd2ce82fb9ff68886d5b5febb07ac9a1
#
_cell.length_a   1.000
_cell.length_b   1.000
_cell.length_c   1.000
_cell.angle_alpha   90.00
_cell.angle_beta   90.00
_cell.angle_gamma   90.00
#
_symmetry.space_group_name_H-M   'P 1'
#
loop_
_entity.id
_entity.type
_entity.pdbx_description
1 polymer ?
#
loop_
_entity_poly.entity_id
_entity_poly.type
_entity_poly.pdbx_seq_one_letter_code
_entity_poly.pdbx_strand_id
1 'polypeptide(L)'
;MTVXTHTDSMGGFTFEQSLXLXGXSLLATGIEEFFLHNVWSIXXHVNMGTLDSVLXRPVKPILMLVMDGTXXXGFILGICGAVCLIAGFVQGGISFGWWKCLWLILCSVXGAFIIFSITLIMETLAFWFTDVVXAVVMVDNLRQFVRYPITIYQPFIRNILIFIIPYAFTSFFPAALMLDMXEYSXYAYFXPLIALGMVVIAXLFFQXGLKFXXSSGGGQ
;
A
#
# COMPACT_ATOMS: atom_id res chain seq x y z
N MET A 1 -15.55 11.61 -21.09
CA MET A 1 -15.72 10.74 -22.26
C MET A 1 -14.77 11.06 -23.39
N THR A 2 -14.37 12.30 -23.55
CA THR A 2 -13.56 12.75 -24.68
C THR A 2 -12.06 12.62 -24.44
N VAL A 3 -11.62 12.60 -23.23
CA VAL A 3 -10.19 12.53 -22.94
C VAL A 3 -9.58 11.19 -23.37
N UNK A 4 -10.30 10.33 -23.22
CA UNK A 4 -9.83 9.12 -23.52
C UNK A 4 -9.80 8.78 -24.91
N THR A 5 -10.53 9.45 -25.55
CA THR A 5 -10.53 9.22 -26.99
C THR A 5 -9.45 10.01 -27.75
N HIS A 6 -8.96 11.05 -27.14
CA HIS A 6 -7.92 11.87 -27.76
C HIS A 6 -6.51 11.53 -27.31
N THR A 7 -6.35 10.95 -26.13
CA THR A 7 -5.08 10.38 -25.73
C THR A 7 -5.18 8.87 -25.93
N ASP A 8 -4.61 8.39 -27.02
CA ASP A 8 -4.72 6.98 -27.37
C ASP A 8 -4.22 6.06 -26.28
N SER A 9 -3.21 6.48 -25.55
CA SER A 9 -2.73 5.70 -24.40
C SER A 9 -1.79 6.54 -23.56
N MET A 10 -1.77 6.28 -22.26
CA MET A 10 -0.78 6.83 -21.36
C MET A 10 0.16 5.70 -20.99
N GLY A 11 1.39 5.72 -21.53
CA GLY A 11 2.35 4.66 -21.30
C GLY A 11 1.88 3.30 -21.82
N GLY A 12 1.07 3.30 -22.87
CA GLY A 12 0.52 2.09 -23.46
C GLY A 12 -0.80 1.62 -22.87
N PHE A 13 -1.36 2.37 -21.93
CA PHE A 13 -2.63 2.00 -21.28
C PHE A 13 -3.79 2.82 -21.85
N THR A 14 -4.87 2.14 -22.23
CA THR A 14 -6.11 2.80 -22.59
C THR A 14 -6.80 3.33 -21.33
N PHE A 15 -7.90 4.05 -21.50
CA PHE A 15 -8.68 4.55 -20.36
C PHE A 15 -9.16 3.41 -19.48
N GLU A 16 -9.70 2.35 -20.08
CA GLU A 16 -10.22 1.22 -19.34
C GLU A 16 -9.10 0.47 -18.60
N GLN A 17 -7.94 0.35 -19.24
CA GLN A 17 -6.78 -0.26 -18.61
C GLN A 17 -6.23 0.60 -17.48
N SER A 18 -6.30 1.91 -17.62
CA SER A 18 -5.92 2.84 -16.55
C SER A 18 -6.85 2.73 -15.34
N LEU A 19 -8.12 2.42 -15.56
CA LEU A 19 -9.02 2.08 -14.46
C LEU A 19 -8.56 0.84 -13.69
N UNK A 20 -8.04 -0.02 -14.22
CA UNK A 20 -7.54 -1.17 -13.63
C UNK A 20 -6.44 -0.89 -12.77
N LEU A 21 -5.58 0.02 -13.32
CA LEU A 21 -4.40 0.48 -12.56
C LEU A 21 -4.81 1.28 -11.30
N UNK A 22 -5.66 1.89 -11.44
CA UNK A 22 -6.06 2.65 -10.37
C UNK A 22 -6.75 1.91 -9.37
N GLY A 23 -7.54 1.12 -9.83
CA GLY A 23 -8.23 0.24 -8.91
C GLY A 23 -7.30 -0.60 -8.05
N UNK A 24 -6.32 -1.02 -8.54
CA UNK A 24 -5.41 -1.76 -7.90
C UNK A 24 -4.86 -1.06 -6.85
N SER A 25 -4.41 0.24 -7.14
CA SER A 25 -3.78 1.13 -6.17
C SER A 25 -4.73 1.47 -5.02
N LEU A 26 -5.95 1.86 -5.36
CA LEU A 26 -6.95 2.22 -4.36
C LEU A 26 -7.34 1.03 -3.48
N LEU A 27 -7.44 -0.15 -4.07
CA LEU A 27 -7.80 -1.34 -3.30
C LEU A 27 -6.71 -1.70 -2.29
N ALA A 28 -5.46 -1.69 -2.72
CA ALA A 28 -4.35 -1.96 -1.80
C ALA A 28 -4.29 -0.93 -0.68
N THR A 29 -4.44 0.35 -1.03
CA THR A 29 -4.45 1.43 -0.05
C THR A 29 -5.62 1.27 0.92
N GLY A 30 -6.80 0.92 0.40
CA GLY A 30 -7.98 0.72 1.24
C GLY A 30 -7.83 -0.43 2.21
N ILE A 31 -7.27 -1.55 1.76
CA ILE A 31 -7.02 -2.70 2.62
C ILE A 31 -6.02 -2.33 3.71
N GLU A 32 -4.96 -1.63 3.34
CA GLU A 32 -3.94 -1.22 4.31
C GLU A 32 -4.55 -0.29 5.36
N GLU A 33 -5.30 0.72 4.95
CA GLU A 33 -5.87 1.67 5.89
C GLU A 33 -6.96 1.05 6.75
N PHE A 34 -7.74 0.12 6.18
CA PHE A 34 -8.82 -0.48 6.94
C PHE A 34 -8.32 -1.50 7.97
N PHE A 35 -7.37 -2.35 7.59
CA PHE A 35 -6.92 -3.46 8.44
C PHE A 35 -5.58 -3.21 9.12
N LEU A 36 -4.57 -2.81 8.35
CA LEU A 36 -3.18 -2.84 8.82
C LEU A 36 -2.80 -1.59 9.60
N HIS A 37 -3.39 -0.46 9.28
CA HIS A 37 -3.12 0.78 10.01
C HIS A 37 -3.55 0.65 11.48
N ASN A 38 -4.68 -0.01 11.70
CA ASN A 38 -5.16 -0.25 13.08
C ASN A 38 -4.30 -1.24 13.84
N VAL A 39 -3.77 -2.26 13.16
CA VAL A 39 -2.84 -3.20 13.78
C VAL A 39 -1.58 -2.47 14.25
N TRP A 40 -1.08 -1.54 13.44
CA TRP A 40 0.06 -0.71 13.83
C TRP A 40 -0.24 0.13 15.08
N SER A 41 -1.44 0.68 15.17
CA SER A 41 -1.86 1.44 16.36
C SER A 41 -1.82 0.58 17.61
N ILE A 42 -2.27 -0.64 17.55
CA ILE A 42 -2.16 -1.59 18.67
C ILE A 42 -0.69 -1.77 19.05
N UNK A 43 -0.02 -1.96 18.20
CA UNK A 43 1.32 -2.18 18.38
C UNK A 43 2.00 -1.05 19.01
N UNK A 44 1.60 -0.13 18.69
CA UNK A 44 2.11 1.03 19.20
C UNK A 44 1.81 1.21 20.61
N HIS A 45 0.62 1.00 20.95
CA HIS A 45 0.19 1.17 22.34
C HIS A 45 0.85 0.18 23.29
N VAL A 46 0.97 -1.05 22.84
CA VAL A 46 1.62 -2.08 23.66
C VAL A 46 3.08 -1.73 23.94
N ASN A 47 3.80 -1.35 22.89
CA ASN A 47 5.23 -1.10 23.01
C ASN A 47 5.57 0.20 23.74
N MET A 48 4.67 1.18 23.67
CA MET A 48 4.86 2.47 24.35
C MET A 48 4.29 2.48 25.76
N GLY A 49 3.71 1.37 26.20
CA GLY A 49 3.13 1.29 27.55
C GLY A 49 1.83 2.06 27.73
N THR A 50 1.20 2.44 26.64
CA THR A 50 -0.05 3.21 26.68
C THR A 50 -1.29 2.32 26.49
N LEU A 51 -1.10 1.01 26.38
CA LEU A 51 -2.21 0.09 26.19
C LEU A 51 -3.18 0.13 27.38
N ASP A 52 -2.65 0.31 28.60
CA ASP A 52 -3.50 0.37 29.78
C ASP A 52 -4.51 1.51 29.71
N SER A 53 -4.12 2.64 29.12
CA SER A 53 -5.06 3.77 28.96
C SER A 53 -6.17 3.46 27.96
N VAL A 54 -5.90 2.58 27.01
CA VAL A 54 -6.91 2.13 26.05
C VAL A 54 -7.83 1.09 26.71
N LEU A 55 -7.24 0.16 27.43
CA LEU A 55 -8.01 -0.91 28.11
C LEU A 55 -8.96 -0.40 29.18
N UNK A 56 -8.65 0.50 29.63
CA UNK A 56 -9.36 1.11 30.64
C UNK A 56 -10.57 1.85 30.25
N ARG A 57 -10.79 1.88 29.03
CA ARG A 57 -11.99 2.55 28.55
C ARG A 57 -13.15 1.55 28.50
N PRO A 58 -14.39 2.07 28.63
CA PRO A 58 -15.54 1.14 28.71
C PRO A 58 -15.94 0.47 27.40
N VAL A 59 -15.24 0.74 26.30
CA VAL A 59 -15.49 0.11 24.99
C VAL A 59 -14.38 -0.90 24.73
N LYS A 60 -14.71 -2.01 24.06
CA LYS A 60 -13.70 -3.02 23.70
C LYS A 60 -12.54 -2.34 22.99
N PRO A 61 -11.28 -2.57 23.43
CA PRO A 61 -10.14 -1.84 22.86
C PRO A 61 -9.98 -2.03 21.34
N ILE A 62 -10.23 -3.25 20.86
CA ILE A 62 -10.14 -3.52 19.42
C ILE A 62 -11.19 -2.68 18.67
N LEU A 63 -12.41 -2.60 19.21
CA LEU A 63 -13.46 -1.84 18.57
C LEU A 63 -13.11 -0.35 18.50
N MET A 64 -12.54 0.19 19.58
CA MET A 64 -12.11 1.60 19.58
C MET A 64 -11.04 1.87 18.55
N LEU A 65 -10.07 0.97 18.43
CA LEU A 65 -8.99 1.15 17.47
C LEU A 65 -9.51 1.05 16.02
N VAL A 66 -10.49 0.19 15.79
CA VAL A 66 -11.12 0.07 14.47
C VAL A 66 -11.94 1.31 14.15
N MET A 67 -12.60 1.88 15.15
CA MET A 67 -13.48 3.06 14.96
C MET A 67 -12.71 4.37 14.92
N ASP A 68 -11.39 4.35 15.01
CA ASP A 68 -10.58 5.56 15.03
C ASP A 68 -10.34 6.09 13.62
N GLY A 69 -11.35 6.70 13.02
CA GLY A 69 -11.22 7.50 11.80
C GLY A 69 -10.76 6.82 10.53
N THR A 70 -9.68 6.11 10.61
CA THR A 70 -9.05 5.51 9.43
C THR A 70 -9.81 4.34 8.80
N UNK A 71 -10.52 3.77 9.52
CA UNK A 71 -11.26 2.71 9.10
C UNK A 71 -12.27 3.07 8.06
N UNK A 72 -12.75 4.15 8.20
CA UNK A 72 -13.71 4.63 7.37
C UNK A 72 -13.16 5.03 6.07
N UNK A 73 -12.13 5.55 6.07
CA UNK A 73 -11.44 5.98 4.96
C UNK A 73 -10.98 4.87 4.11
N GLY A 74 -10.47 3.95 4.78
CA GLY A 74 -10.00 2.78 4.08
C GLY A 74 -11.10 2.00 3.40
N PHE A 75 -12.23 1.88 4.07
CA PHE A 75 -13.38 1.18 3.50
C PHE A 75 -13.87 1.87 2.22
N ILE A 76 -13.95 3.18 2.24
CA ILE A 76 -14.38 3.96 1.07
C ILE A 76 -13.37 3.80 -0.08
N LEU A 77 -12.08 3.88 0.23
CA LEU A 77 -11.04 3.70 -0.80
C LEU A 77 -11.12 2.29 -1.39
N GLY A 78 -11.37 1.29 -0.56
CA GLY A 78 -11.50 -0.08 -1.04
C GLY A 78 -12.68 -0.25 -1.98
N ILE A 79 -13.82 0.37 -1.63
CA ILE A 79 -15.00 0.33 -2.51
C ILE A 79 -14.72 1.05 -3.82
N CYS A 80 -14.10 2.22 -3.75
CA CYS A 80 -13.75 2.97 -4.96
C CYS A 80 -12.80 2.16 -5.85
N GLY A 81 -11.83 1.47 -5.23
CA GLY A 81 -10.93 0.61 -5.97
C GLY A 81 -11.64 -0.55 -6.64
N ALA A 82 -12.56 -1.19 -5.93
CA ALA A 82 -13.34 -2.30 -6.47
C ALA A 82 -14.21 -1.82 -7.65
N VAL A 83 -14.84 -0.66 -7.51
CA VAL A 83 -15.66 -0.10 -8.59
C VAL A 83 -14.80 0.20 -9.82
N CYS A 84 -13.62 0.79 -9.63
CA CYS A 84 -12.70 1.06 -10.74
C CYS A 84 -12.26 -0.22 -11.43
N LEU A 85 -11.96 -1.28 -10.66
CA LEU A 85 -11.56 -2.57 -11.22
C LEU A 85 -12.70 -3.18 -12.05
N ILE A 86 -13.89 -3.20 -11.48
CA ILE A 86 -15.05 -3.76 -12.19
C ILE A 86 -15.31 -2.97 -13.48
N ALA A 87 -15.28 -1.65 -13.39
CA ALA A 87 -15.50 -0.82 -14.57
C ALA A 87 -14.42 -1.07 -15.63
N GLY A 88 -13.17 -1.20 -15.20
CA GLY A 88 -12.08 -1.47 -16.14
C GLY A 88 -12.21 -2.81 -16.82
N PHE A 89 -12.56 -3.86 -16.06
CA PHE A 89 -12.74 -5.20 -16.63
C PHE A 89 -13.93 -5.25 -17.59
N VAL A 90 -15.05 -4.67 -17.19
CA VAL A 90 -16.27 -4.72 -18.00
C VAL A 90 -16.11 -3.90 -19.28
N GLN A 91 -15.67 -2.65 -19.16
CA GLN A 91 -15.56 -1.76 -20.32
C GLN A 91 -14.41 -2.14 -21.23
N GLY A 92 -13.35 -2.71 -20.66
CA GLY A 92 -12.20 -3.15 -21.44
C GLY A 92 -12.36 -4.51 -22.08
N GLY A 93 -13.43 -5.22 -21.79
CA GLY A 93 -13.65 -6.56 -22.30
C GLY A 93 -12.56 -7.53 -21.87
N ILE A 94 -12.01 -7.35 -20.67
CA ILE A 94 -10.90 -8.15 -20.18
C ILE A 94 -11.45 -9.46 -19.62
N SER A 95 -10.92 -10.59 -20.08
CA SER A 95 -11.34 -11.88 -19.56
C SER A 95 -10.83 -12.08 -18.12
N PHE A 96 -11.68 -12.63 -17.28
CA PHE A 96 -11.42 -12.70 -15.85
C PHE A 96 -11.85 -14.07 -15.31
N GLY A 97 -10.87 -14.97 -15.22
CA GLY A 97 -11.12 -16.31 -14.70
C GLY A 97 -10.74 -16.41 -13.23
N TRP A 98 -10.91 -17.63 -12.68
CA TRP A 98 -10.61 -17.86 -11.27
C TRP A 98 -9.12 -17.62 -10.94
N TRP A 99 -8.23 -17.87 -11.90
CA TRP A 99 -6.80 -17.66 -11.70
C TRP A 99 -6.50 -16.18 -11.48
N LYS A 100 -7.09 -15.32 -12.31
CA LYS A 100 -6.92 -13.87 -12.16
C LYS A 100 -7.56 -13.38 -10.87
N CYS A 101 -8.71 -13.95 -10.49
CA CYS A 101 -9.35 -13.58 -9.22
C CYS A 101 -8.46 -13.91 -8.03
N LEU A 102 -7.86 -15.09 -8.03
CA LEU A 102 -6.93 -15.48 -6.97
C LEU A 102 -5.75 -14.54 -6.88
N TRP A 103 -5.11 -14.24 -8.03
CA TRP A 103 -3.96 -13.36 -8.04
C TRP A 103 -4.31 -11.91 -7.77
N LEU A 104 -5.52 -11.48 -8.12
CA LEU A 104 -5.98 -10.14 -7.77
C LEU A 104 -6.06 -9.99 -6.24
N ILE A 105 -6.63 -10.98 -5.57
CA ILE A 105 -6.72 -10.98 -4.10
C ILE A 105 -5.32 -11.01 -3.47
N LEU A 106 -4.45 -11.92 -3.95
CA LEU A 106 -3.09 -12.04 -3.42
C LEU A 106 -2.29 -10.75 -3.62
N CYS A 107 -2.38 -10.15 -4.80
CA CYS A 107 -1.66 -8.93 -5.09
C CYS A 107 -2.19 -7.74 -4.31
N SER A 108 -3.50 -7.68 -4.11
CA SER A 108 -4.09 -6.57 -3.34
C SER A 108 -3.67 -6.65 -1.86
N VAL A 109 -3.70 -7.81 -1.28
CA VAL A 109 -3.22 -8.02 0.08
C VAL A 109 -1.73 -7.77 0.20
N UNK A 110 -1.01 -8.21 -0.63
CA UNK A 110 0.27 -8.02 -0.68
C UNK A 110 0.63 -6.69 -0.81
N GLY A 111 0.05 -6.00 -1.67
CA GLY A 111 0.28 -4.57 -1.84
C GLY A 111 0.01 -3.79 -0.56
N ALA A 112 -1.06 -4.15 0.13
CA ALA A 112 -1.36 -3.52 1.42
C ALA A 112 -0.23 -3.72 2.43
N PHE A 113 0.36 -4.90 2.47
CA PHE A 113 1.50 -5.16 3.37
C PHE A 113 2.74 -4.39 2.95
N ILE A 114 2.97 -4.19 1.66
CA ILE A 114 4.09 -3.38 1.19
C ILE A 114 3.91 -1.93 1.64
N ILE A 115 2.71 -1.37 1.47
CA ILE A 115 2.42 0.01 1.91
C ILE A 115 2.63 0.12 3.43
N PHE A 116 2.08 -0.82 4.18
CA PHE A 116 2.23 -0.86 5.63
C PHE A 116 3.69 -0.90 6.05
N SER A 117 4.49 -1.75 5.40
CA SER A 117 5.91 -1.91 5.72
C SER A 117 6.71 -0.64 5.48
N ILE A 118 6.47 0.01 4.34
CA ILE A 118 7.16 1.25 4.02
C ILE A 118 6.77 2.35 5.02
N THR A 119 5.48 2.46 5.34
CA THR A 119 5.00 3.44 6.32
C THR A 119 5.62 3.17 7.69
N LEU A 120 5.67 1.91 8.12
CA LEU A 120 6.26 1.54 9.41
C LEU A 120 7.74 1.89 9.45
N ILE A 121 8.49 1.58 8.38
CA ILE A 121 9.92 1.93 8.30
C ILE A 121 10.10 3.44 8.45
N MET A 122 9.31 4.22 7.73
CA MET A 122 9.44 5.67 7.77
C MET A 122 9.08 6.24 9.14
N GLU A 123 8.01 5.73 9.75
CA GLU A 123 7.62 6.20 11.08
C GLU A 123 8.62 5.76 12.15
N THR A 124 9.28 4.63 11.96
CA THR A 124 10.31 4.16 12.89
C THR A 124 11.49 5.11 12.97
N LEU A 125 11.75 5.86 11.90
CA LEU A 125 12.83 6.86 11.91
C LEU A 125 12.66 7.90 13.01
N ALA A 126 11.43 8.09 13.50
CA ALA A 126 11.18 9.04 14.60
C ALA A 126 11.89 8.67 15.90
N PHE A 127 12.31 7.40 16.05
CA PHE A 127 13.09 7.01 17.22
C PHE A 127 14.50 7.62 17.23
N TRP A 128 15.04 7.93 16.03
CA TRP A 128 16.39 8.48 15.93
C TRP A 128 16.43 9.97 15.52
N PHE A 129 15.40 10.44 14.83
CA PHE A 129 15.35 11.79 14.30
C PHE A 129 14.13 12.51 14.83
N THR A 130 14.30 13.82 15.13
CA THR A 130 13.20 14.58 15.74
C THR A 130 12.18 15.09 14.73
N ASP A 131 12.57 15.21 13.46
CA ASP A 131 11.68 15.80 12.45
C ASP A 131 11.66 14.93 11.20
N VAL A 132 10.76 13.95 11.18
CA VAL A 132 10.67 13.01 10.08
C VAL A 132 9.40 13.19 9.25
N VAL A 133 8.50 14.08 9.65
CA VAL A 133 7.21 14.28 8.98
C VAL A 133 7.37 14.59 7.49
N UNK A 134 8.15 15.15 7.19
CA UNK A 134 8.46 15.51 5.93
C UNK A 134 8.84 14.40 5.07
N ALA A 135 9.73 13.77 5.63
CA ALA A 135 10.18 12.59 4.89
C ALA A 135 9.06 11.58 4.73
N VAL A 136 8.27 11.36 5.78
CA VAL A 136 7.13 10.45 5.74
C VAL A 136 6.14 10.88 4.66
N VAL A 137 5.81 12.16 4.63
CA VAL A 137 4.86 12.69 3.64
C VAL A 137 5.42 12.56 2.23
N MET A 138 6.73 12.84 2.06
CA MET A 138 7.36 12.75 0.75
C MET A 138 7.30 11.32 0.21
N VAL A 139 7.64 10.34 1.04
CA VAL A 139 7.60 8.93 0.63
C VAL A 139 6.17 8.49 0.36
N ASP A 140 5.22 8.90 1.21
CA ASP A 140 3.82 8.55 1.00
C ASP A 140 3.29 9.15 -0.32
N ASN A 141 3.75 10.33 -0.70
CA ASN A 141 3.32 10.96 -1.96
C ASN A 141 3.83 10.21 -3.19
N LEU A 142 4.91 9.42 -3.06
CA LEU A 142 5.38 8.60 -4.17
C LEU A 142 4.34 7.56 -4.60
N ARG A 143 3.42 7.18 -3.70
CA ARG A 143 2.36 6.24 -4.07
C ARG A 143 1.46 6.79 -5.17
N GLN A 144 1.33 8.11 -5.28
CA GLN A 144 0.51 8.70 -6.33
C GLN A 144 1.07 8.44 -7.72
N PHE A 145 2.40 8.25 -7.82
CA PHE A 145 3.03 7.97 -9.12
C PHE A 145 2.61 6.62 -9.68
N VAL A 146 2.28 5.64 -8.83
CA VAL A 146 1.92 4.30 -9.32
C VAL A 146 0.44 4.17 -9.64
N ARG A 147 -0.32 5.24 -9.53
CA ARG A 147 -1.67 5.30 -10.10
C ARG A 147 -1.64 5.46 -11.62
N TYR A 148 -0.46 5.73 -12.16
CA TYR A 148 -0.22 5.86 -13.60
C TYR A 148 0.80 4.80 -14.00
N PRO A 149 0.83 4.40 -15.29
CA PRO A 149 1.83 3.41 -15.72
C PRO A 149 3.25 3.91 -15.45
N ILE A 150 4.08 3.08 -14.84
CA ILE A 150 5.45 3.50 -14.51
C ILE A 150 6.29 3.75 -15.77
N THR A 151 5.82 3.25 -16.92
CA THR A 151 6.50 3.42 -18.20
C THR A 151 6.50 4.86 -18.70
N ILE A 152 5.65 5.74 -18.13
CA ILE A 152 5.65 7.15 -18.50
C ILE A 152 6.79 7.93 -17.83
N TYR A 153 7.43 7.35 -16.81
CA TYR A 153 8.47 8.05 -16.04
C TYR A 153 9.85 7.74 -16.58
N GLN A 154 10.79 8.64 -16.28
CA GLN A 154 12.19 8.41 -16.60
C GLN A 154 12.72 7.19 -15.85
N PRO A 155 13.76 6.51 -16.38
CA PRO A 155 14.29 5.31 -15.73
C PRO A 155 14.70 5.50 -14.28
N PHE A 156 15.17 6.70 -13.91
CA PHE A 156 15.54 6.99 -12.54
C PHE A 156 14.34 6.82 -11.58
N ILE A 157 13.20 7.42 -11.94
CA ILE A 157 11.98 7.33 -11.12
C ILE A 157 11.42 5.91 -11.14
N ARG A 158 11.42 5.27 -12.33
CA ARG A 158 10.96 3.89 -12.46
C ARG A 158 11.73 2.95 -11.54
N ASN A 159 13.05 3.09 -11.51
CA ASN A 159 13.90 2.20 -10.71
C ASN A 159 13.68 2.42 -9.21
N ILE A 160 13.43 3.65 -8.79
CA ILE A 160 13.06 3.91 -7.39
C ILE A 160 11.78 3.17 -7.03
N LEU A 161 10.77 3.25 -7.89
CA LEU A 161 9.47 2.66 -7.62
C LEU A 161 9.47 1.14 -7.70
N ILE A 162 10.45 0.54 -8.39
CA ILE A 162 10.56 -0.92 -8.50
C ILE A 162 11.46 -1.47 -7.41
N PHE A 163 12.64 -0.89 -7.21
CA PHE A 163 13.71 -1.54 -6.46
C PHE A 163 13.98 -0.93 -5.08
N ILE A 164 13.71 0.34 -4.86
CA ILE A 164 14.06 1.01 -3.61
C ILE A 164 12.83 1.19 -2.73
N ILE A 165 11.80 1.82 -3.25
CA ILE A 165 10.52 1.99 -2.56
C ILE A 165 9.49 1.31 -3.44
N PRO A 166 9.27 0.01 -3.29
CA PRO A 166 8.64 -0.81 -4.33
C PRO A 166 7.13 -0.63 -4.44
N TYR A 167 6.68 0.60 -4.58
CA TYR A 167 5.26 0.90 -4.75
C TYR A 167 4.71 0.39 -6.09
N ALA A 168 5.57 0.16 -7.10
CA ALA A 168 5.10 -0.39 -8.38
C ALA A 168 4.47 -1.76 -8.21
N PHE A 169 4.87 -2.50 -7.17
CA PHE A 169 4.27 -3.81 -6.89
C PHE A 169 2.89 -3.72 -6.28
N THR A 170 2.45 -2.53 -5.85
CA THR A 170 1.11 -2.38 -5.26
C THR A 170 0.03 -2.19 -6.31
N SER A 171 0.38 -1.78 -7.53
CA SER A 171 -0.63 -1.51 -8.55
C SER A 171 -0.20 -1.82 -9.97
N PHE A 172 0.99 -1.35 -10.41
CA PHE A 172 1.36 -1.47 -11.82
C PHE A 172 1.56 -2.92 -12.25
N PHE A 173 2.36 -3.68 -11.50
CA PHE A 173 2.61 -5.07 -11.86
C PHE A 173 1.35 -5.95 -11.72
N PRO A 174 0.55 -5.80 -10.66
CA PRO A 174 -0.75 -6.50 -10.64
C PRO A 174 -1.64 -6.14 -11.82
N ALA A 175 -1.69 -4.87 -12.22
CA ALA A 175 -2.48 -4.47 -13.38
C ALA A 175 -1.93 -5.11 -14.66
N ALA A 176 -0.61 -5.18 -14.80
CA ALA A 176 0.01 -5.81 -15.95
C ALA A 176 -0.35 -7.30 -16.03
N LEU A 177 -0.43 -7.97 -14.88
CA LEU A 177 -0.85 -9.37 -14.85
C LEU A 177 -2.31 -9.51 -15.28
N MET A 178 -3.19 -8.65 -14.78
CA MET A 178 -4.61 -8.70 -15.14
C MET A 178 -4.82 -8.42 -16.62
N LEU A 179 -3.96 -7.56 -17.21
CA LEU A 179 -4.06 -7.16 -18.61
C LEU A 179 -3.26 -8.04 -19.56
N ASP A 180 -2.62 -9.08 -19.05
CA ASP A 180 -1.80 -10.02 -19.84
C ASP A 180 -0.67 -9.32 -20.59
N MET A 181 0.00 -8.39 -19.92
CA MET A 181 1.14 -7.72 -20.57
C MET A 181 2.41 -8.56 -20.40
N UNK A 182 2.75 -9.00 -21.23
CA UNK A 182 3.74 -9.97 -21.30
C UNK A 182 5.01 -9.57 -20.71
N GLU A 183 5.33 -8.27 -20.96
CA GLU A 183 6.64 -7.75 -20.54
C GLU A 183 6.73 -7.60 -19.02
N TYR A 184 5.63 -7.27 -18.33
CA TYR A 184 5.67 -6.90 -16.92
C TYR A 184 4.92 -7.87 -16.01
N SER A 185 4.12 -8.77 -16.57
CA SER A 185 3.29 -9.67 -15.76
C SER A 185 4.07 -10.64 -14.87
N UNK A 186 5.06 -10.83 -15.13
CA UNK A 186 5.88 -11.67 -14.45
C UNK A 186 6.20 -11.19 -13.14
N TYR A 187 6.45 -9.96 -13.15
CA TYR A 187 6.85 -9.33 -11.90
C TYR A 187 5.75 -9.43 -10.83
N ALA A 188 4.48 -9.51 -11.23
CA ALA A 188 3.38 -9.58 -10.27
C ALA A 188 3.44 -10.83 -9.39
N TYR A 189 4.01 -11.91 -9.90
CA TYR A 189 4.11 -13.14 -9.12
C TYR A 189 5.06 -13.01 -7.93
N PHE A 190 5.91 -12.03 -7.94
CA PHE A 190 6.78 -11.73 -6.80
C PHE A 190 6.11 -10.89 -5.70
N UNK A 191 4.97 -10.32 -5.85
CA UNK A 191 4.41 -9.52 -5.02
C UNK A 191 4.29 -10.03 -3.74
N PRO A 192 3.73 -11.35 -3.52
CA PRO A 192 3.67 -11.86 -2.16
C PRO A 192 5.04 -12.04 -1.50
N LEU A 193 6.01 -12.46 -2.25
CA LEU A 193 7.36 -12.65 -1.72
C LEU A 193 7.97 -11.32 -1.28
N ILE A 194 7.82 -10.28 -2.09
CA ILE A 194 8.33 -8.95 -1.76
C ILE A 194 7.61 -8.41 -0.52
N ALA A 195 6.30 -8.61 -0.44
CA ALA A 195 5.53 -8.19 0.73
C ALA A 195 6.03 -8.87 2.01
N LEU A 196 6.27 -10.18 1.93
CA LEU A 196 6.80 -10.92 3.08
C LEU A 196 8.17 -10.37 3.50
N GLY A 197 9.07 -10.17 2.55
CA GLY A 197 10.39 -9.61 2.84
C GLY A 197 10.32 -8.21 3.44
N MET A 198 9.45 -7.36 2.89
CA MET A 198 9.28 -6.01 3.41
C MET A 198 8.73 -6.00 4.83
N VAL A 199 7.76 -6.86 5.13
CA VAL A 199 7.21 -6.96 6.49
C VAL A 199 8.30 -7.40 7.47
N VAL A 200 9.12 -8.38 7.09
CA VAL A 200 10.22 -8.85 7.94
C VAL A 200 11.20 -7.70 8.19
N ILE A 201 11.60 -7.00 7.15
CA ILE A 201 12.53 -5.86 7.29
C ILE A 201 11.93 -4.79 8.18
N ALA A 202 10.69 -4.46 7.96
CA ALA A 202 10.01 -3.42 8.76
C ALA A 202 9.90 -3.82 10.24
N UNK A 203 9.58 -4.89 10.44
CA UNK A 203 9.45 -5.37 11.67
C UNK A 203 10.65 -5.38 12.41
N LEU A 204 11.80 -5.89 11.76
CA LEU A 204 13.12 -5.89 12.40
C LEU A 204 13.62 -4.47 12.66
N PHE A 205 13.42 -3.58 11.72
CA PHE A 205 13.80 -2.18 11.87
C PHE A 205 13.07 -1.52 13.03
N PHE A 206 11.78 -1.80 13.19
CA PHE A 206 10.98 -1.27 14.30
C PHE A 206 11.50 -1.77 15.64
N GLN A 207 11.86 -3.02 15.72
CA GLN A 207 12.47 -3.56 16.95
C GLN A 207 13.77 -2.82 17.32
N UNK A 208 14.30 -2.57 16.39
CA UNK A 208 15.44 -1.86 16.54
C UNK A 208 15.25 -0.52 17.02
N GLY A 209 14.37 0.10 16.56
CA GLY A 209 14.01 1.44 17.03
C GLY A 209 13.51 1.44 18.46
N LEU A 210 12.72 0.46 18.82
CA LEU A 210 12.22 0.34 20.19
C LEU A 210 13.36 0.17 21.20
N LYS A 211 14.35 -0.64 20.89
CA LYS A 211 15.51 -0.82 21.75
C LYS A 211 16.25 0.49 21.93
N PHE A 212 16.39 1.25 20.93
CA PHE A 212 16.99 2.58 21.04
C PHE A 212 16.17 3.48 21.94
N UNK A 213 14.95 3.36 21.71
CA UNK A 213 14.10 4.19 22.44
C UNK A 213 14.11 3.86 23.87
N UNK A 214 14.27 2.77 24.08
CA UNK A 214 14.30 2.31 25.32
C UNK A 214 15.54 2.60 26.01
N SER A 215 16.70 2.40 25.42
CA SER A 215 18.02 2.68 26.01
C SER A 215 18.27 4.17 26.25
N SER A 216 17.76 5.04 25.40
CA SER A 216 17.93 6.48 25.57
C SER A 216 16.97 7.07 26.62
N GLY A 217 15.84 6.42 26.85
CA GLY A 217 14.86 6.86 27.85
C GLY A 217 15.08 6.27 29.23
N GLY A 218 15.88 5.21 29.33
CA GLY A 218 16.11 4.52 30.58
C GLY A 218 17.18 5.11 31.50
N GLY A 219 17.71 6.26 31.11
CA GLY A 219 18.77 6.92 31.87
C GLY A 219 18.33 8.05 32.79
N GLN A 220 17.02 8.17 33.09
CA GLN A 220 16.50 9.20 33.99
C GLN A 220 15.87 8.58 35.23
#